data_78723c2ad477e976f5edd3b22fdb347a
#
_entry.id   78723c2ad477e976f5edd3b22fdb347a
#
_cell.length_a   1.000
_cell.length_b   1.000
_cell.length_c   1.000
_cell.angle_alpha   90.00
_cell.angle_beta   90.00
_cell.angle_gamma   90.00
#
_symmetry.space_group_name_H-M   'P 1'
#
loop_
_entity.id
_entity.type
_entity.pdbx_description
1 polymer ?
#
loop_
_entity_poly.entity_id
_entity_poly.type
_entity_poly.pdbx_seq_one_letter_code
_entity_poly.pdbx_strand_id
1 'polypeptide(L)'
;MIARIILTLVLLALLGPADAQQFGPAQFAIKDDDGDPMSNHSLSADQMAQVAGLPGLVDVGGPKGDVTLYQFYDLNCPFCKEAAADVDALIRGDRTLRLVFVPYPVLSAQSIEAARVELALRELSTPQKFLEFHRKIYGGRGLIDGNRALAVAQMLGFDRKKIIETANTKRVTDTMTTHAKIGSALKLVATPAYVVQGAAILGHPGLEPLRTLVASVRKCKAVVC
;
A
#
# COMPACT_ATOMS: atom_id res chain seq x y z
N MET A 1 5.04 -49.04 -47.47
CA MET A 1 5.49 -48.69 -46.10
C MET A 1 6.18 -47.34 -46.08
N ILE A 2 5.47 -46.29 -46.35
CA ILE A 2 5.97 -44.88 -46.16
C ILE A 2 4.74 -44.01 -46.02
N ALA A 3 4.22 -43.84 -44.82
CA ALA A 3 3.21 -42.84 -44.53
C ALA A 3 2.88 -42.80 -43.03
N ARG A 4 3.82 -42.37 -42.18
CA ARG A 4 3.56 -42.07 -40.74
C ARG A 4 4.71 -41.28 -40.14
N ILE A 5 5.06 -40.12 -40.62
CA ILE A 5 5.88 -39.14 -39.92
C ILE A 5 5.59 -37.75 -40.53
N ILE A 6 4.46 -37.14 -40.27
CA ILE A 6 4.27 -35.68 -40.40
C ILE A 6 2.98 -35.36 -39.60
N LEU A 7 3.01 -35.40 -38.28
CA LEU A 7 1.94 -34.79 -37.48
C LEU A 7 2.39 -34.57 -36.01
N THR A 8 3.50 -33.95 -35.79
CA THR A 8 3.93 -33.59 -34.42
C THR A 8 4.76 -32.32 -34.36
N LEU A 9 4.50 -31.31 -35.17
CA LEU A 9 5.29 -30.06 -35.14
C LEU A 9 4.47 -28.78 -35.35
N VAL A 10 3.21 -28.73 -34.86
CA VAL A 10 2.40 -27.48 -34.91
C VAL A 10 1.65 -27.25 -33.60
N LEU A 11 2.25 -27.50 -32.45
CA LEU A 11 1.62 -27.14 -31.16
C LEU A 11 2.55 -26.42 -30.17
N LEU A 12 3.54 -25.69 -30.65
CA LEU A 12 4.46 -24.97 -29.76
C LEU A 12 4.56 -23.47 -30.06
N ALA A 13 3.57 -22.84 -30.66
CA ALA A 13 3.64 -21.42 -31.05
C ALA A 13 2.46 -20.57 -30.55
N LEU A 14 1.82 -20.92 -29.40
CA LEU A 14 0.76 -20.10 -28.81
C LEU A 14 0.98 -19.78 -27.33
N LEU A 15 2.21 -19.86 -26.85
CA LEU A 15 2.57 -19.23 -25.58
C LEU A 15 3.18 -17.86 -25.89
N GLY A 16 2.32 -16.91 -26.25
CA GLY A 16 2.67 -15.50 -26.21
C GLY A 16 2.92 -15.09 -24.76
N PRO A 17 3.69 -14.02 -24.50
CA PRO A 17 3.98 -13.54 -23.15
C PRO A 17 2.66 -13.22 -22.43
N ALA A 18 2.29 -14.02 -21.45
CA ALA A 18 1.01 -13.96 -20.75
C ALA A 18 0.98 -12.90 -19.61
N ASP A 19 1.99 -12.05 -19.46
CA ASP A 19 2.15 -11.22 -18.25
C ASP A 19 1.99 -9.71 -18.41
N ALA A 20 1.72 -9.17 -19.61
CA ALA A 20 1.65 -7.72 -19.80
C ALA A 20 0.22 -7.13 -19.77
N GLN A 21 -0.83 -7.91 -19.50
CA GLN A 21 -2.22 -7.47 -19.65
C GLN A 21 -3.03 -7.36 -18.36
N GLN A 22 -2.45 -7.57 -17.18
CA GLN A 22 -3.21 -7.52 -15.91
C GLN A 22 -3.51 -6.10 -15.42
N PHE A 23 -2.76 -5.12 -15.85
CA PHE A 23 -2.96 -3.71 -15.49
C PHE A 23 -3.15 -2.92 -16.76
N GLY A 24 -4.21 -2.12 -16.86
CA GLY A 24 -4.44 -1.26 -18.03
C GLY A 24 -3.23 -0.36 -18.34
N PRO A 25 -3.17 0.26 -19.53
CA PRO A 25 -2.03 1.09 -19.92
C PRO A 25 -1.81 2.21 -18.91
N ALA A 26 -0.53 2.47 -18.55
CA ALA A 26 -0.16 3.57 -17.68
C ALA A 26 -0.66 4.89 -18.26
N GLN A 27 -1.41 5.67 -17.47
CA GLN A 27 -1.93 6.97 -17.90
C GLN A 27 -0.92 8.11 -17.70
N PHE A 28 0.00 7.93 -16.76
CA PHE A 28 1.08 8.89 -16.47
C PHE A 28 2.43 8.23 -16.73
N ALA A 29 3.39 8.99 -17.22
CA ALA A 29 4.75 8.52 -17.50
C ALA A 29 5.59 8.39 -16.22
N ILE A 30 5.12 7.56 -15.28
CA ILE A 30 5.79 7.24 -14.01
C ILE A 30 6.62 5.98 -14.23
N LYS A 31 7.88 6.02 -13.77
CA LYS A 31 8.82 4.92 -13.83
C LYS A 31 9.28 4.56 -12.42
N ASP A 32 9.74 3.33 -12.23
CA ASP A 32 10.44 2.91 -11.02
C ASP A 32 11.94 3.28 -11.05
N ASP A 33 12.68 2.87 -10.01
CA ASP A 33 14.12 3.13 -9.88
C ASP A 33 14.97 2.44 -10.97
N ASP A 34 14.45 1.36 -11.59
CA ASP A 34 15.09 0.65 -12.70
C ASP A 34 14.77 1.27 -14.07
N GLY A 35 13.85 2.23 -14.10
CA GLY A 35 13.39 2.93 -15.31
C GLY A 35 12.23 2.24 -16.01
N ASP A 36 11.65 1.21 -15.40
CA ASP A 36 10.51 0.47 -15.95
C ASP A 36 9.19 1.23 -15.72
N PRO A 37 8.23 1.16 -16.66
CA PRO A 37 6.96 1.84 -16.54
C PRO A 37 6.12 1.28 -15.39
N MET A 38 5.66 2.14 -14.49
CA MET A 38 4.73 1.79 -13.41
C MET A 38 3.29 1.78 -13.90
N SER A 39 2.52 0.75 -13.51
CA SER A 39 1.08 0.72 -13.70
C SER A 39 0.42 1.82 -12.88
N ASN A 40 -0.39 2.64 -13.53
CA ASN A 40 -1.08 3.75 -12.88
C ASN A 40 -2.33 4.18 -13.66
N HIS A 41 -3.23 4.89 -12.99
CA HIS A 41 -4.44 5.44 -13.62
C HIS A 41 -4.92 6.69 -12.89
N SER A 42 -5.75 7.48 -13.57
CA SER A 42 -6.35 8.69 -13.00
C SER A 42 -7.51 8.36 -12.06
N LEU A 43 -7.68 9.21 -11.05
CA LEU A 43 -8.80 9.21 -10.12
C LEU A 43 -9.57 10.53 -10.25
N SER A 44 -10.90 10.43 -10.18
CA SER A 44 -11.77 11.62 -10.17
C SER A 44 -11.68 12.39 -8.85
N ALA A 45 -12.16 13.63 -8.83
CA ALA A 45 -12.25 14.43 -7.60
C ALA A 45 -13.08 13.73 -6.52
N ASP A 46 -14.18 13.08 -6.90
CA ASP A 46 -15.02 12.32 -5.96
C ASP A 46 -14.30 11.11 -5.37
N GLN A 47 -13.51 10.40 -6.18
CA GLN A 47 -12.67 9.29 -5.69
C GLN A 47 -11.59 9.79 -4.73
N MET A 48 -10.95 10.92 -5.03
CA MET A 48 -9.99 11.55 -4.11
C MET A 48 -10.66 11.99 -2.80
N ALA A 49 -11.86 12.54 -2.85
CA ALA A 49 -12.64 12.89 -1.66
C ALA A 49 -12.99 11.65 -0.82
N GLN A 50 -13.35 10.53 -1.45
CA GLN A 50 -13.57 9.25 -0.76
C GLN A 50 -12.31 8.76 -0.03
N VAL A 51 -11.13 8.85 -0.65
CA VAL A 51 -9.85 8.49 0.00
C VAL A 51 -9.57 9.40 1.19
N ALA A 52 -9.75 10.72 1.02
CA ALA A 52 -9.51 11.69 2.09
C ALA A 52 -10.48 11.53 3.27
N GLY A 53 -11.69 11.02 3.03
CA GLY A 53 -12.72 10.74 4.02
C GLY A 53 -12.67 9.35 4.66
N LEU A 54 -11.68 8.52 4.35
CA LEU A 54 -11.55 7.19 4.94
C LEU A 54 -11.42 7.27 6.47
N PRO A 55 -12.11 6.41 7.22
CA PRO A 55 -11.90 6.31 8.67
C PRO A 55 -10.56 5.67 9.00
N GLY A 56 -10.05 5.87 10.20
CA GLY A 56 -8.87 5.15 10.70
C GLY A 56 -7.55 5.43 9.99
N LEU A 57 -7.46 6.52 9.24
CA LEU A 57 -6.23 6.99 8.60
C LEU A 57 -5.15 7.33 9.64
N VAL A 58 -3.91 7.00 9.33
CA VAL A 58 -2.74 7.32 10.16
C VAL A 58 -1.84 8.28 9.42
N ASP A 59 -1.88 9.53 9.84
CA ASP A 59 -1.00 10.58 9.35
C ASP A 59 0.37 10.48 10.05
N VAL A 60 1.38 10.03 9.33
CA VAL A 60 2.72 9.79 9.88
C VAL A 60 3.78 10.80 9.42
N GLY A 61 3.39 11.69 8.53
CA GLY A 61 4.24 12.79 8.04
C GLY A 61 3.91 14.11 8.70
N GLY A 62 4.10 15.20 7.99
CA GLY A 62 3.72 16.54 8.42
C GLY A 62 2.21 16.75 8.36
N PRO A 63 1.47 16.91 9.46
CA PRO A 63 0.01 16.99 9.46
C PRO A 63 -0.54 18.21 8.68
N LYS A 64 0.30 19.20 8.43
CA LYS A 64 0.01 20.40 7.63
C LYS A 64 0.79 20.39 6.30
N GLY A 65 1.18 19.20 5.83
CA GLY A 65 1.97 19.07 4.60
C GLY A 65 1.23 19.59 3.37
N ASP A 66 2.01 20.06 2.41
CA ASP A 66 1.54 20.66 1.16
C ASP A 66 1.18 19.62 0.09
N VAL A 67 1.69 18.40 0.22
CA VAL A 67 1.35 17.21 -0.59
C VAL A 67 0.86 16.11 0.32
N THR A 68 -0.27 15.49 -0.01
CA THR A 68 -0.76 14.30 0.70
C THR A 68 -0.56 13.07 -0.17
N LEU A 69 0.22 12.11 0.34
CA LEU A 69 0.47 10.80 -0.27
C LEU A 69 -0.18 9.73 0.60
N TYR A 70 -1.18 9.03 0.06
CA TYR A 70 -1.78 7.88 0.72
C TYR A 70 -1.08 6.61 0.28
N GLN A 71 -0.74 5.74 1.23
CA GLN A 71 -0.20 4.41 0.94
C GLN A 71 -1.19 3.34 1.41
N PHE A 72 -1.77 2.61 0.49
CA PHE A 72 -2.54 1.40 0.76
C PHE A 72 -1.59 0.21 0.83
N TYR A 73 -1.61 -0.54 1.92
CA TYR A 73 -0.65 -1.59 2.17
C TYR A 73 -1.22 -2.77 2.93
N ASP A 74 -0.58 -3.92 2.76
CA ASP A 74 -0.83 -5.15 3.52
C ASP A 74 0.44 -5.54 4.27
N LEU A 75 0.32 -5.85 5.56
CA LEU A 75 1.48 -6.20 6.39
C LEU A 75 2.20 -7.47 5.93
N ASN A 76 1.52 -8.37 5.21
CA ASN A 76 2.12 -9.59 4.67
C ASN A 76 2.59 -9.45 3.21
N CYS A 77 2.44 -8.28 2.62
CA CYS A 77 2.95 -8.03 1.28
C CYS A 77 4.49 -7.87 1.31
N PRO A 78 5.25 -8.69 0.56
CA PRO A 78 6.71 -8.57 0.50
C PRO A 78 7.16 -7.20 -0.03
N PHE A 79 6.50 -6.69 -1.06
CA PHE A 79 6.79 -5.37 -1.63
C PHE A 79 6.44 -4.21 -0.67
N CYS A 80 5.44 -4.37 0.21
CA CYS A 80 5.16 -3.38 1.26
C CYS A 80 6.28 -3.37 2.32
N LYS A 81 6.86 -4.53 2.61
CA LYS A 81 8.00 -4.65 3.51
C LYS A 81 9.25 -3.99 2.91
N GLU A 82 9.52 -4.19 1.64
CA GLU A 82 10.61 -3.52 0.91
C GLU A 82 10.41 -2.00 0.88
N ALA A 83 9.21 -1.55 0.56
CA ALA A 83 8.83 -0.15 0.54
C ALA A 83 8.98 0.56 1.89
N ALA A 84 8.92 -0.16 3.01
CA ALA A 84 8.91 0.44 4.34
C ALA A 84 10.15 1.29 4.65
N ALA A 85 11.33 0.88 4.17
CA ALA A 85 12.58 1.62 4.35
C ALA A 85 12.57 2.94 3.55
N ASP A 86 12.08 2.90 2.32
CA ASP A 86 12.02 4.06 1.42
C ASP A 86 10.96 5.07 1.88
N VAL A 87 9.80 4.57 2.29
CA VAL A 87 8.74 5.39 2.88
C VAL A 87 9.24 6.09 4.15
N ASP A 88 9.99 5.38 4.98
CA ASP A 88 10.59 5.96 6.19
C ASP A 88 11.67 7.01 5.85
N ALA A 89 12.48 6.77 4.83
CA ALA A 89 13.44 7.75 4.32
C ALA A 89 12.76 8.98 3.71
N LEU A 90 11.64 8.77 3.00
CA LEU A 90 10.83 9.84 2.43
C LEU A 90 10.27 10.76 3.54
N ILE A 91 9.67 10.18 4.59
CA ILE A 91 9.14 10.94 5.75
C ILE A 91 10.26 11.74 6.46
N ARG A 92 11.44 11.13 6.66
CA ARG A 92 12.56 11.80 7.31
C ARG A 92 13.14 12.93 6.46
N GLY A 93 13.13 12.76 5.13
CA GLY A 93 13.71 13.72 4.19
C GLY A 93 12.81 14.90 3.88
N ASP A 94 11.51 14.79 4.14
CA ASP A 94 10.52 15.79 3.76
C ASP A 94 9.48 16.02 4.86
N ARG A 95 9.69 17.08 5.64
CA ARG A 95 8.81 17.45 6.76
C ARG A 95 7.52 18.12 6.33
N THR A 96 7.41 18.50 5.07
CA THR A 96 6.21 19.11 4.49
C THR A 96 5.38 18.12 3.68
N LEU A 97 5.82 16.88 3.58
CA LEU A 97 5.00 15.78 3.04
C LEU A 97 4.06 15.26 4.13
N ARG A 98 2.78 15.20 3.82
CA ARG A 98 1.79 14.46 4.59
C ARG A 98 1.66 13.05 4.04
N LEU A 99 2.29 12.07 4.69
CA LEU A 99 2.14 10.65 4.34
C LEU A 99 1.06 10.02 5.22
N VAL A 100 0.13 9.32 4.60
CA VAL A 100 -1.03 8.74 5.27
C VAL A 100 -1.09 7.24 4.97
N PHE A 101 -1.00 6.44 6.02
CA PHE A 101 -1.15 4.99 5.95
C PHE A 101 -2.62 4.57 5.93
N VAL A 102 -2.94 3.65 5.01
CA VAL A 102 -4.26 3.03 4.85
C VAL A 102 -4.10 1.51 4.90
N PRO A 103 -4.32 0.86 6.05
CA PRO A 103 -4.31 -0.60 6.14
C PRO A 103 -5.29 -1.22 5.13
N TYR A 104 -4.77 -2.05 4.23
CA TYR A 104 -5.52 -2.68 3.14
C TYR A 104 -5.23 -4.19 3.10
N PRO A 105 -5.74 -4.96 4.09
CA PRO A 105 -5.41 -6.38 4.26
C PRO A 105 -6.19 -7.24 3.27
N VAL A 106 -5.60 -7.50 2.10
CA VAL A 106 -6.24 -8.22 0.97
C VAL A 106 -5.60 -9.56 0.67
N LEU A 107 -4.42 -9.88 1.26
CA LEU A 107 -3.66 -11.07 0.89
C LEU A 107 -4.07 -12.33 1.63
N SER A 108 -4.47 -12.22 2.92
CA SER A 108 -4.74 -13.40 3.73
C SER A 108 -5.62 -13.11 4.96
N ALA A 109 -6.13 -14.17 5.59
CA ALA A 109 -6.81 -14.07 6.88
C ALA A 109 -5.86 -13.51 7.97
N GLN A 110 -4.58 -13.87 7.93
CA GLN A 110 -3.57 -13.37 8.85
C GLN A 110 -3.32 -11.86 8.67
N SER A 111 -3.36 -11.37 7.43
CA SER A 111 -3.32 -9.93 7.15
C SER A 111 -4.49 -9.19 7.83
N ILE A 112 -5.69 -9.79 7.78
CA ILE A 112 -6.88 -9.24 8.45
C ILE A 112 -6.70 -9.20 9.97
N GLU A 113 -6.18 -10.28 10.57
CA GLU A 113 -5.89 -10.33 12.01
C GLU A 113 -4.88 -9.26 12.44
N ALA A 114 -3.79 -9.13 11.70
CA ALA A 114 -2.76 -8.14 11.98
C ALA A 114 -3.27 -6.70 11.80
N ALA A 115 -4.05 -6.43 10.74
CA ALA A 115 -4.63 -5.11 10.50
C ALA A 115 -5.65 -4.69 11.58
N ARG A 116 -6.38 -5.63 12.21
CA ARG A 116 -7.23 -5.33 13.37
C ARG A 116 -6.42 -4.78 14.54
N VAL A 117 -5.28 -5.40 14.84
CA VAL A 117 -4.38 -4.93 15.90
C VAL A 117 -3.80 -3.57 15.54
N GLU A 118 -3.40 -3.36 14.30
CA GLU A 118 -2.85 -2.11 13.79
C GLU A 118 -3.87 -0.97 13.87
N LEU A 119 -5.12 -1.19 13.45
CA LEU A 119 -6.21 -0.22 13.59
C LEU A 119 -6.56 0.08 15.05
N ALA A 120 -6.49 -0.92 15.94
CA ALA A 120 -6.63 -0.69 17.36
C ALA A 120 -5.50 0.21 17.91
N LEU A 121 -4.26 -0.03 17.50
CA LEU A 121 -3.13 0.82 17.87
C LEU A 121 -3.27 2.26 17.37
N ARG A 122 -3.82 2.45 16.18
CA ARG A 122 -4.12 3.79 15.66
C ARG A 122 -5.04 4.56 16.61
N GLU A 123 -6.00 3.89 17.23
CA GLU A 123 -6.93 4.54 18.19
C GLU A 123 -6.31 4.77 19.57
N LEU A 124 -5.37 3.93 19.96
CA LEU A 124 -4.77 3.90 21.29
C LEU A 124 -3.42 4.60 21.36
N SER A 125 -2.90 5.11 20.25
CA SER A 125 -1.55 5.66 20.20
C SER A 125 -1.47 6.99 19.44
N THR A 126 -0.30 7.63 19.54
CA THR A 126 0.04 8.77 18.68
C THR A 126 0.54 8.28 17.32
N PRO A 127 0.53 9.13 16.27
CA PRO A 127 1.11 8.78 14.97
C PRO A 127 2.58 8.32 15.06
N GLN A 128 3.36 8.89 15.96
CA GLN A 128 4.76 8.52 16.18
C GLN A 128 4.89 7.10 16.74
N LYS A 129 4.05 6.73 17.71
CA LYS A 129 4.02 5.38 18.27
C LYS A 129 3.51 4.37 17.27
N PHE A 130 2.55 4.75 16.44
CA PHE A 130 2.09 3.91 15.32
C PHE A 130 3.22 3.67 14.32
N LEU A 131 3.97 4.70 13.93
CA LEU A 131 5.12 4.57 13.02
C LEU A 131 6.23 3.69 13.63
N GLU A 132 6.45 3.77 14.95
CA GLU A 132 7.38 2.88 15.66
C GLU A 132 6.92 1.40 15.56
N PHE A 133 5.63 1.15 15.75
CA PHE A 133 5.05 -0.18 15.55
C PHE A 133 5.24 -0.67 14.10
N HIS A 134 4.92 0.16 13.12
CA HIS A 134 5.04 -0.16 11.69
C HIS A 134 6.48 -0.53 11.30
N ARG A 135 7.47 0.22 11.79
CA ARG A 135 8.89 -0.11 11.59
C ARG A 135 9.25 -1.44 12.23
N LYS A 136 8.81 -1.68 13.47
CA LYS A 136 9.18 -2.86 14.25
C LYS A 136 8.54 -4.13 13.70
N ILE A 137 7.31 -4.08 13.22
CA ILE A 137 6.61 -5.23 12.68
C ILE A 137 7.27 -5.76 11.40
N TYR A 138 7.75 -4.86 10.53
CA TYR A 138 8.49 -5.20 9.32
C TYR A 138 9.94 -5.62 9.58
N GLY A 139 10.53 -5.26 10.70
CA GLY A 139 11.89 -5.67 11.09
C GLY A 139 12.03 -7.17 11.35
N GLY A 140 10.94 -7.90 11.55
CA GLY A 140 10.96 -9.35 11.77
C GLY A 140 10.84 -10.18 10.50
N ARG A 141 10.97 -11.52 10.64
CA ARG A 141 10.81 -12.50 9.56
C ARG A 141 9.53 -13.31 9.71
N GLY A 142 9.03 -13.87 8.60
CA GLY A 142 7.85 -14.75 8.55
C GLY A 142 6.53 -14.01 8.56
N LEU A 143 5.45 -14.79 8.62
CA LEU A 143 4.08 -14.32 8.52
C LEU A 143 3.72 -13.38 9.67
N ILE A 144 2.98 -12.34 9.37
CA ILE A 144 2.46 -11.36 10.34
C ILE A 144 0.98 -11.66 10.57
N ASP A 145 0.67 -12.35 11.66
CA ASP A 145 -0.68 -12.60 12.14
C ASP A 145 -1.05 -11.69 13.31
N GLY A 146 -2.25 -11.84 13.85
CA GLY A 146 -2.71 -11.09 15.02
C GLY A 146 -1.84 -11.28 16.26
N ASN A 147 -1.32 -12.50 16.49
CA ASN A 147 -0.47 -12.78 17.65
C ASN A 147 0.88 -12.07 17.55
N ARG A 148 1.51 -12.08 16.37
CA ARG A 148 2.75 -11.35 16.15
C ARG A 148 2.54 -9.86 16.27
N ALA A 149 1.46 -9.32 15.71
CA ALA A 149 1.14 -7.90 15.85
C ALA A 149 0.94 -7.50 17.32
N LEU A 150 0.21 -8.32 18.11
CA LEU A 150 0.05 -8.13 19.55
C LEU A 150 1.39 -8.19 20.30
N ALA A 151 2.26 -9.13 19.96
CA ALA A 151 3.57 -9.24 20.61
C ALA A 151 4.44 -8.00 20.36
N VAL A 152 4.44 -7.48 19.12
CA VAL A 152 5.16 -6.23 18.78
C VAL A 152 4.57 -5.05 19.54
N ALA A 153 3.25 -4.95 19.63
CA ALA A 153 2.60 -3.88 20.38
C ALA A 153 2.95 -3.93 21.88
N GLN A 154 2.98 -5.12 22.48
CA GLN A 154 3.40 -5.30 23.88
C GLN A 154 4.85 -4.88 24.11
N MET A 155 5.77 -5.20 23.18
CA MET A 155 7.16 -4.72 23.24
C MET A 155 7.28 -3.20 23.21
N LEU A 156 6.30 -2.49 22.68
CA LEU A 156 6.19 -1.03 22.65
C LEU A 156 5.44 -0.45 23.87
N GLY A 157 5.09 -1.30 24.84
CA GLY A 157 4.44 -0.91 26.09
C GLY A 157 2.93 -0.81 26.04
N PHE A 158 2.28 -1.32 25.00
CA PHE A 158 0.81 -1.32 24.93
C PHE A 158 0.19 -2.46 25.73
N ASP A 159 -0.93 -2.18 26.39
CA ASP A 159 -1.71 -3.17 27.11
C ASP A 159 -2.41 -4.14 26.16
N ARG A 160 -2.06 -5.42 26.25
CA ARG A 160 -2.59 -6.48 25.38
C ARG A 160 -4.12 -6.58 25.44
N LYS A 161 -4.71 -6.51 26.64
CA LYS A 161 -6.16 -6.65 26.82
C LYS A 161 -6.89 -5.51 26.14
N LYS A 162 -6.42 -4.28 26.33
CA LYS A 162 -7.00 -3.08 25.72
C LYS A 162 -6.91 -3.11 24.20
N ILE A 163 -5.80 -3.61 23.63
CA ILE A 163 -5.67 -3.77 22.17
C ILE A 163 -6.70 -4.78 21.65
N ILE A 164 -6.82 -5.96 22.30
CA ILE A 164 -7.76 -7.01 21.88
C ILE A 164 -9.20 -6.50 21.95
N GLU A 165 -9.56 -5.83 23.02
CA GLU A 165 -10.89 -5.23 23.19
C GLU A 165 -11.18 -4.22 22.07
N THR A 166 -10.24 -3.34 21.76
CA THR A 166 -10.38 -2.33 20.70
C THR A 166 -10.43 -2.98 19.30
N ALA A 167 -9.55 -3.94 19.03
CA ALA A 167 -9.46 -4.67 17.74
C ALA A 167 -10.75 -5.44 17.41
N ASN A 168 -11.50 -5.86 18.42
CA ASN A 168 -12.75 -6.59 18.27
C ASN A 168 -14.00 -5.69 18.19
N THR A 169 -13.83 -4.38 18.19
CA THR A 169 -14.96 -3.45 18.04
C THR A 169 -15.54 -3.48 16.62
N LYS A 170 -16.84 -3.19 16.52
CA LYS A 170 -17.51 -2.99 15.23
C LYS A 170 -16.83 -1.86 14.42
N ARG A 171 -16.36 -0.81 15.09
CA ARG A 171 -15.68 0.33 14.45
C ARG A 171 -14.43 -0.12 13.68
N VAL A 172 -13.57 -0.95 14.26
CA VAL A 172 -12.38 -1.50 13.59
C VAL A 172 -12.79 -2.36 12.39
N THR A 173 -13.82 -3.21 12.55
CA THR A 173 -14.34 -4.03 11.45
C THR A 173 -14.89 -3.17 10.31
N ASP A 174 -15.70 -2.16 10.63
CA ASP A 174 -16.29 -1.26 9.63
C ASP A 174 -15.21 -0.44 8.91
N THR A 175 -14.19 0.04 9.63
CA THR A 175 -13.04 0.76 9.06
C THR A 175 -12.32 -0.10 8.04
N MET A 176 -11.94 -1.33 8.41
CA MET A 176 -11.24 -2.25 7.53
C MET A 176 -12.08 -2.62 6.29
N THR A 177 -13.38 -2.85 6.49
CA THR A 177 -14.33 -3.11 5.39
C THR A 177 -14.43 -1.92 4.44
N THR A 178 -14.41 -0.70 4.98
CA THR A 178 -14.45 0.54 4.18
C THR A 178 -13.17 0.70 3.37
N HIS A 179 -11.99 0.44 3.98
CA HIS A 179 -10.73 0.46 3.24
C HIS A 179 -10.74 -0.54 2.08
N ALA A 180 -11.21 -1.78 2.31
CA ALA A 180 -11.30 -2.79 1.27
C ALA A 180 -12.26 -2.38 0.13
N LYS A 181 -13.43 -1.85 0.46
CA LYS A 181 -14.41 -1.37 -0.53
C LYS A 181 -13.85 -0.23 -1.38
N ILE A 182 -13.25 0.78 -0.75
CA ILE A 182 -12.69 1.93 -1.47
C ILE A 182 -11.49 1.49 -2.31
N GLY A 183 -10.54 0.73 -1.76
CA GLY A 183 -9.40 0.22 -2.53
C GLY A 183 -9.84 -0.56 -3.78
N SER A 184 -10.86 -1.43 -3.64
CA SER A 184 -11.45 -2.15 -4.78
C SER A 184 -12.13 -1.21 -5.79
N ALA A 185 -12.93 -0.24 -5.33
CA ALA A 185 -13.59 0.74 -6.20
C ALA A 185 -12.59 1.62 -6.96
N LEU A 186 -11.43 1.88 -6.36
CA LEU A 186 -10.31 2.59 -6.98
C LEU A 186 -9.42 1.67 -7.85
N LYS A 187 -9.77 0.39 -7.99
CA LYS A 187 -8.98 -0.62 -8.74
C LYS A 187 -7.53 -0.74 -8.23
N LEU A 188 -7.32 -0.66 -6.93
CA LEU A 188 -6.02 -0.89 -6.31
C LEU A 188 -5.77 -2.40 -6.22
N VAL A 189 -5.34 -3.01 -7.32
CA VAL A 189 -5.17 -4.46 -7.49
C VAL A 189 -3.81 -4.98 -7.03
N ALA A 190 -2.96 -4.09 -6.54
CA ALA A 190 -1.64 -4.42 -5.98
C ALA A 190 -1.41 -3.67 -4.66
N THR A 191 -0.54 -4.20 -3.82
CA THR A 191 0.01 -3.51 -2.65
C THR A 191 1.54 -3.56 -2.69
N PRO A 192 2.24 -2.46 -2.30
CA PRO A 192 1.63 -1.20 -1.94
C PRO A 192 0.97 -0.53 -3.15
N ALA A 193 -0.02 0.32 -2.91
CA ALA A 193 -0.51 1.26 -3.91
C ALA A 193 -0.47 2.67 -3.31
N TYR A 194 -0.15 3.64 -4.15
CA TYR A 194 -0.08 5.04 -3.73
C TYR A 194 -1.17 5.85 -4.41
N VAL A 195 -1.81 6.73 -3.63
CA VAL A 195 -2.81 7.67 -4.16
C VAL A 195 -2.34 9.09 -3.84
N VAL A 196 -2.23 9.91 -4.88
CA VAL A 196 -1.77 11.30 -4.77
C VAL A 196 -2.27 12.11 -5.95
N GLN A 197 -2.75 13.31 -5.69
CA GLN A 197 -3.11 14.33 -6.70
C GLN A 197 -3.87 13.77 -7.92
N GLY A 198 -4.91 12.97 -7.67
CA GLY A 198 -5.75 12.39 -8.73
C GLY A 198 -5.11 11.23 -9.49
N ALA A 199 -4.06 10.61 -8.97
CA ALA A 199 -3.45 9.41 -9.53
C ALA A 199 -3.42 8.26 -8.52
N ALA A 200 -3.63 7.04 -9.00
CA ALA A 200 -3.31 5.79 -8.32
C ALA A 200 -2.11 5.14 -9.01
N ILE A 201 -1.09 4.79 -8.24
CA ILE A 201 0.14 4.12 -8.69
C ILE A 201 0.17 2.74 -8.03
N LEU A 202 0.32 1.69 -8.82
CA LEU A 202 0.25 0.29 -8.37
C LEU A 202 1.65 -0.30 -8.25
N GLY A 203 1.99 -0.78 -7.07
CA GLY A 203 3.34 -1.24 -6.74
C GLY A 203 4.20 -0.15 -6.11
N HIS A 204 5.44 -0.50 -5.77
CA HIS A 204 6.41 0.41 -5.18
C HIS A 204 7.39 0.92 -6.24
N PRO A 205 7.40 2.21 -6.55
CA PRO A 205 8.28 2.74 -7.60
C PRO A 205 9.72 2.97 -7.14
N GLY A 206 10.01 2.88 -5.83
CA GLY A 206 11.28 3.24 -5.24
C GLY A 206 11.30 4.64 -4.63
N LEU A 207 12.40 4.95 -3.92
CA LEU A 207 12.51 6.20 -3.16
C LEU A 207 12.62 7.44 -4.06
N GLU A 208 13.49 7.39 -5.08
CA GLU A 208 13.73 8.57 -5.94
C GLU A 208 12.52 8.90 -6.84
N PRO A 209 11.82 7.92 -7.44
CA PRO A 209 10.55 8.19 -8.11
C PRO A 209 9.47 8.77 -7.17
N LEU A 210 9.36 8.29 -5.93
CA LEU A 210 8.44 8.90 -4.95
C LEU A 210 8.79 10.35 -4.64
N ARG A 211 10.08 10.68 -4.47
CA ARG A 211 10.55 12.07 -4.29
C ARG A 211 10.22 12.94 -5.50
N THR A 212 10.48 12.42 -6.70
CA THR A 212 10.20 13.12 -7.96
C THR A 212 8.70 13.40 -8.10
N LEU A 213 7.85 12.41 -7.79
CA LEU A 213 6.41 12.54 -7.81
C LEU A 213 5.91 13.63 -6.84
N VAL A 214 6.40 13.64 -5.60
CA VAL A 214 6.07 14.67 -4.61
C VAL A 214 6.53 16.05 -5.08
N ALA A 215 7.73 16.15 -5.64
CA ALA A 215 8.26 17.41 -6.18
C ALA A 215 7.42 17.92 -7.38
N SER A 216 6.99 17.04 -8.28
CA SER A 216 6.09 17.38 -9.39
C SER A 216 4.75 17.92 -8.90
N VAL A 217 4.12 17.24 -7.92
CA VAL A 217 2.87 17.72 -7.32
C VAL A 217 3.03 19.11 -6.70
N ARG A 218 4.14 19.40 -6.04
CA ARG A 218 4.43 20.75 -5.51
C ARG A 218 4.54 21.78 -6.59
N LYS A 219 5.30 21.45 -7.64
CA LYS A 219 5.67 22.39 -8.72
C LYS A 219 4.48 22.71 -9.63
N CYS A 220 3.77 21.70 -10.12
CA CYS A 220 2.79 21.85 -11.19
C CYS A 220 1.38 21.32 -10.84
N LYS A 221 1.15 20.85 -9.61
CA LYS A 221 -0.12 20.26 -9.17
C LYS A 221 -0.54 19.02 -9.99
N ALA A 222 0.45 18.31 -10.55
CA ALA A 222 0.27 17.07 -11.30
C ALA A 222 1.37 16.08 -10.92
N VAL A 223 1.11 14.79 -11.09
CA VAL A 223 2.08 13.71 -10.75
C VAL A 223 3.27 13.65 -11.71
N VAL A 224 3.12 14.22 -12.90
CA VAL A 224 4.17 14.41 -13.90
C VAL A 224 4.07 15.84 -14.42
N CYS A 225 5.16 16.56 -14.44
CA CYS A 225 5.30 17.85 -15.08
C CYS A 225 5.81 17.64 -16.52
#